data_c260cb43c99f5b3160200b4f648aae8f
#
_entry.id   c260cb43c99f5b3160200b4f648aae8f
#
_cell.length_a   1.000
_cell.length_b   1.000
_cell.length_c   1.000
_cell.angle_alpha   90.00
_cell.angle_beta   90.00
_cell.angle_gamma   90.00
#
_symmetry.space_group_name_H-M   'P 1'
#
loop_
_entity.id
_entity.type
_entity.pdbx_description
1 polymer ?
#
loop_
_entity_poly.entity_id
_entity_poly.type
_entity_poly.pdbx_seq_one_letter_code
_entity_poly.pdbx_strand_id
1 'polypeptide(L)'
;MCMKTRINKNTLACAFWTVSMMAYMFQCYQRELATLIVPCLATFLLLESNHMKFQSYRSWMPLYCFFFFYLTISGIISYINGSSIGSMLRFYLILLAIPLAQCVREPNFHAEWIVLKILAVVKASTVLLTWIDVFIKQDYQSYRMWAKSTGAGDIYILNGIPRVQILGTSIFVTLFICEFMKERRLTFYGALMAVTALAAGNSAYVLGIFAFVVFYYGPVLLKWIKKKHWKLIFVIPISIVMVTVFGFYSLRSMKVKAEFSNAVRVEQIQVLTETNPIIGSGLGHNVSGGGVWRQYDGDTYFELQTLYIYNQIGIIGLGTFYLLTLIPYARQKKRKKLMCYITYLIYTFFNPYCFDSTHIFAVLLITNCVE
;
A
#
# COMPACT_ATOMS: atom_id res chain seq x y z
N MET A 1 -44.52 -15.15 -17.57
CA MET A 1 -43.23 -15.86 -17.79
C MET A 1 -42.13 -15.07 -17.08
N CYS A 2 -41.81 -15.39 -15.83
CA CYS A 2 -40.90 -14.61 -15.00
C CYS A 2 -39.49 -15.10 -15.32
N MET A 3 -38.72 -14.33 -16.11
CA MET A 3 -37.30 -14.57 -16.33
C MET A 3 -36.58 -14.39 -14.98
N LYS A 4 -36.32 -15.49 -14.27
CA LYS A 4 -35.33 -15.51 -13.19
C LYS A 4 -33.96 -15.35 -13.83
N THR A 5 -33.51 -14.11 -14.00
CA THR A 5 -32.11 -13.80 -14.32
C THR A 5 -31.28 -14.26 -13.10
N ARG A 6 -30.72 -15.46 -13.17
CA ARG A 6 -29.67 -15.89 -12.24
C ARG A 6 -28.46 -15.00 -12.49
N ILE A 7 -28.26 -14.01 -11.63
CA ILE A 7 -27.04 -13.21 -11.64
C ILE A 7 -25.88 -14.20 -11.45
N ASN A 8 -24.97 -14.23 -12.41
CA ASN A 8 -23.80 -15.10 -12.34
C ASN A 8 -22.93 -14.62 -11.15
N LYS A 9 -22.47 -15.57 -10.32
CA LYS A 9 -21.63 -15.30 -9.15
C LYS A 9 -20.38 -14.47 -9.51
N ASN A 10 -19.76 -14.74 -10.64
CA ASN A 10 -18.58 -14.01 -11.12
C ASN A 10 -18.91 -12.55 -11.48
N THR A 11 -20.09 -12.31 -12.08
CA THR A 11 -20.55 -10.94 -12.37
C THR A 11 -20.78 -10.16 -11.08
N LEU A 12 -21.32 -10.82 -10.05
CA LEU A 12 -21.53 -10.20 -8.74
C LEU A 12 -20.18 -9.91 -8.05
N ALA A 13 -19.23 -10.83 -8.09
CA ALA A 13 -17.89 -10.63 -7.56
C ALA A 13 -17.18 -9.45 -8.24
N CYS A 14 -17.21 -9.39 -9.58
CA CYS A 14 -16.67 -8.28 -10.36
C CYS A 14 -17.35 -6.93 -10.02
N ALA A 15 -18.67 -6.93 -9.75
CA ALA A 15 -19.38 -5.72 -9.33
C ALA A 15 -18.88 -5.22 -7.97
N PHE A 16 -18.75 -6.11 -6.96
CA PHE A 16 -18.21 -5.72 -5.65
C PHE A 16 -16.74 -5.28 -5.71
N TRP A 17 -15.92 -5.92 -6.54
CA TRP A 17 -14.57 -5.48 -6.83
C TRP A 17 -14.57 -4.06 -7.42
N THR A 18 -15.40 -3.82 -8.43
CA THR A 18 -15.53 -2.52 -9.10
C THR A 18 -15.90 -1.42 -8.11
N VAL A 19 -16.95 -1.66 -7.28
CA VAL A 19 -17.40 -0.69 -6.28
C VAL A 19 -16.31 -0.42 -5.24
N SER A 20 -15.64 -1.45 -4.74
CA SER A 20 -14.56 -1.28 -3.76
C SER A 20 -13.38 -0.51 -4.32
N MET A 21 -12.99 -0.77 -5.58
CA MET A 21 -11.91 -0.04 -6.26
C MET A 21 -12.29 1.40 -6.58
N MET A 22 -13.51 1.63 -7.04
CA MET A 22 -14.02 2.97 -7.28
C MET A 22 -14.03 3.78 -5.97
N ALA A 23 -14.56 3.19 -4.91
CA ALA A 23 -14.56 3.81 -3.59
C ALA A 23 -13.14 4.12 -3.11
N TYR A 24 -12.20 3.18 -3.24
CA TYR A 24 -10.80 3.37 -2.87
C TYR A 24 -10.12 4.50 -3.65
N MET A 25 -10.29 4.56 -4.97
CA MET A 25 -9.63 5.56 -5.80
C MET A 25 -10.23 6.96 -5.67
N PHE A 26 -11.54 7.05 -5.42
CA PHE A 26 -12.27 8.32 -5.43
C PHE A 26 -12.72 8.81 -4.06
N GLN A 27 -12.40 8.13 -2.96
CA GLN A 27 -12.68 8.58 -1.58
C GLN A 27 -12.11 9.97 -1.26
N CYS A 28 -11.12 10.45 -2.00
CA CYS A 28 -10.58 11.80 -1.86
C CYS A 28 -11.58 12.89 -2.26
N TYR A 29 -12.56 12.59 -3.09
CA TYR A 29 -13.60 13.53 -3.50
C TYR A 29 -14.85 13.44 -2.61
N GLN A 30 -15.12 12.26 -2.05
CA GLN A 30 -16.26 12.03 -1.17
C GLN A 30 -15.85 10.98 -0.11
N ARG A 31 -15.64 11.46 1.10
CA ARG A 31 -15.07 10.66 2.19
C ARG A 31 -15.93 9.46 2.59
N GLU A 32 -17.24 9.57 2.43
CA GLU A 32 -18.22 8.52 2.71
C GLU A 32 -17.98 7.26 1.87
N LEU A 33 -17.38 7.40 0.68
CA LEU A 33 -17.01 6.24 -0.15
C LEU A 33 -16.06 5.28 0.59
N ALA A 34 -15.24 5.78 1.51
CA ALA A 34 -14.34 4.95 2.29
C ALA A 34 -15.08 3.85 3.08
N THR A 35 -16.32 4.10 3.49
CA THR A 35 -17.16 3.13 4.22
C THR A 35 -17.55 1.91 3.38
N LEU A 36 -17.57 2.06 2.05
CA LEU A 36 -17.92 0.98 1.11
C LEU A 36 -16.74 0.05 0.82
N ILE A 37 -15.50 0.49 1.04
CA ILE A 37 -14.30 -0.27 0.65
C ILE A 37 -14.27 -1.64 1.34
N VAL A 38 -14.34 -1.65 2.66
CA VAL A 38 -14.20 -2.88 3.44
C VAL A 38 -15.37 -3.85 3.23
N PRO A 39 -16.66 -3.44 3.31
CA PRO A 39 -17.78 -4.33 3.06
C PRO A 39 -17.78 -4.93 1.64
N CYS A 40 -17.54 -4.12 0.62
CA CYS A 40 -17.49 -4.60 -0.76
C CYS A 40 -16.30 -5.55 -0.99
N LEU A 41 -15.15 -5.23 -0.43
CA LEU A 41 -13.96 -6.08 -0.54
C LEU A 41 -14.15 -7.41 0.21
N ALA A 42 -14.75 -7.39 1.41
CA ALA A 42 -15.09 -8.59 2.15
C ALA A 42 -16.10 -9.46 1.39
N THR A 43 -17.12 -8.85 0.80
CA THR A 43 -18.10 -9.56 -0.03
C THR A 43 -17.44 -10.16 -1.28
N PHE A 44 -16.56 -9.44 -1.95
CA PHE A 44 -15.73 -9.97 -3.04
C PHE A 44 -14.95 -11.21 -2.58
N LEU A 45 -14.22 -11.13 -1.47
CA LEU A 45 -13.44 -12.24 -0.94
C LEU A 45 -14.32 -13.44 -0.59
N LEU A 46 -15.51 -13.21 -0.02
CA LEU A 46 -16.48 -14.28 0.27
C LEU A 46 -17.01 -14.93 -1.00
N LEU A 47 -17.34 -14.16 -2.03
CA LEU A 47 -17.77 -14.68 -3.33
C LEU A 47 -16.66 -15.49 -3.99
N GLU A 48 -15.41 -15.06 -3.87
CA GLU A 48 -14.23 -15.75 -4.39
C GLU A 48 -13.74 -16.90 -3.49
N SER A 49 -14.42 -17.18 -2.37
CA SER A 49 -14.02 -18.24 -1.42
C SER A 49 -13.87 -19.63 -2.05
N ASN A 50 -14.65 -19.95 -3.09
CA ASN A 50 -14.52 -21.21 -3.83
C ASN A 50 -13.24 -21.32 -4.65
N HIS A 51 -12.63 -20.18 -5.00
CA HIS A 51 -11.36 -20.07 -5.72
C HIS A 51 -10.16 -19.96 -4.77
N MET A 52 -10.43 -19.98 -3.45
CA MET A 52 -9.36 -20.01 -2.46
C MET A 52 -8.67 -21.37 -2.47
N LYS A 53 -7.38 -21.38 -2.81
CA LYS A 53 -6.56 -22.59 -2.77
C LYS A 53 -6.06 -22.86 -1.36
N PHE A 54 -6.98 -23.09 -0.42
CA PHE A 54 -6.62 -23.43 0.97
C PHE A 54 -5.72 -24.66 1.09
N GLN A 55 -5.77 -25.58 0.13
CA GLN A 55 -4.91 -26.75 0.13
C GLN A 55 -3.41 -26.40 0.08
N SER A 56 -3.06 -25.33 -0.66
CA SER A 56 -1.68 -24.80 -0.66
C SER A 56 -1.31 -24.10 0.64
N TYR A 57 -2.30 -23.73 1.45
CA TYR A 57 -2.15 -22.99 2.71
C TYR A 57 -2.49 -23.84 3.95
N ARG A 58 -2.84 -25.11 3.78
CA ARG A 58 -3.22 -26.00 4.90
C ARG A 58 -2.15 -26.06 5.99
N SER A 59 -0.88 -26.04 5.62
CA SER A 59 0.23 -26.00 6.58
C SER A 59 0.35 -24.69 7.38
N TRP A 60 -0.38 -23.63 6.97
CA TRP A 60 -0.38 -22.31 7.62
C TRP A 60 -1.63 -22.05 8.45
N MET A 61 -2.63 -22.90 8.30
CA MET A 61 -3.88 -22.76 9.03
C MET A 61 -3.66 -22.69 10.55
N PRO A 62 -2.78 -23.52 11.17
CA PRO A 62 -2.50 -23.38 12.59
C PRO A 62 -1.94 -22.01 12.96
N LEU A 63 -1.01 -21.46 12.16
CA LEU A 63 -0.45 -20.14 12.40
C LEU A 63 -1.48 -19.04 12.20
N TYR A 64 -2.38 -19.17 11.21
CA TYR A 64 -3.49 -18.24 11.00
C TYR A 64 -4.49 -18.30 12.16
N CYS A 65 -4.85 -19.49 12.64
CA CYS A 65 -5.69 -19.65 13.82
C CYS A 65 -5.04 -19.04 15.06
N PHE A 66 -3.74 -19.29 15.27
CA PHE A 66 -3.00 -18.66 16.35
C PHE A 66 -3.08 -17.13 16.26
N PHE A 67 -2.86 -16.56 15.07
CA PHE A 67 -2.93 -15.12 14.85
C PHE A 67 -4.33 -14.56 15.10
N PHE A 68 -5.36 -15.27 14.64
CA PHE A 68 -6.76 -14.92 14.90
C PHE A 68 -7.05 -14.84 16.40
N PHE A 69 -6.71 -15.87 17.17
CA PHE A 69 -6.91 -15.88 18.61
C PHE A 69 -6.06 -14.83 19.34
N TYR A 70 -4.82 -14.66 18.90
CA TYR A 70 -3.93 -13.65 19.45
C TYR A 70 -4.52 -12.23 19.28
N LEU A 71 -4.98 -11.87 18.08
CA LEU A 71 -5.62 -10.57 17.83
C LEU A 71 -6.91 -10.42 18.63
N THR A 72 -7.69 -11.49 18.77
CA THR A 72 -8.94 -11.47 19.57
C THR A 72 -8.64 -11.16 21.04
N ILE A 73 -7.70 -11.86 21.63
CA ILE A 73 -7.29 -11.64 23.03
C ILE A 73 -6.72 -10.22 23.20
N SER A 74 -5.83 -9.80 22.28
CA SER A 74 -5.25 -8.46 22.26
C SER A 74 -6.33 -7.37 22.16
N GLY A 75 -7.35 -7.58 21.34
CA GLY A 75 -8.49 -6.66 21.21
C GLY A 75 -9.35 -6.61 22.48
N ILE A 76 -9.63 -7.76 23.11
CA ILE A 76 -10.38 -7.81 24.38
C ILE A 76 -9.64 -7.05 25.48
N ILE A 77 -8.33 -7.25 25.61
CA ILE A 77 -7.50 -6.53 26.59
C ILE A 77 -7.58 -5.02 26.33
N SER A 78 -7.44 -4.60 25.07
CA SER A 78 -7.53 -3.19 24.70
C SER A 78 -8.90 -2.59 25.01
N TYR A 79 -9.98 -3.34 24.73
CA TYR A 79 -11.35 -2.91 25.03
C TYR A 79 -11.58 -2.72 26.54
N ILE A 80 -11.11 -3.67 27.38
CA ILE A 80 -11.19 -3.56 28.84
C ILE A 80 -10.43 -2.31 29.33
N ASN A 81 -9.33 -1.94 28.65
CA ASN A 81 -8.54 -0.74 28.94
C ASN A 81 -9.15 0.55 28.34
N GLY A 82 -10.40 0.53 27.85
CA GLY A 82 -11.15 1.70 27.43
C GLY A 82 -10.95 2.12 25.97
N SER A 83 -10.36 1.26 25.14
CA SER A 83 -10.18 1.54 23.71
C SER A 83 -11.48 1.41 22.92
N SER A 84 -11.58 2.13 21.78
CA SER A 84 -12.79 2.11 20.97
C SER A 84 -12.93 0.80 20.17
N ILE A 85 -14.15 0.26 20.14
CA ILE A 85 -14.48 -0.93 19.34
C ILE A 85 -14.22 -0.67 17.85
N GLY A 86 -14.45 0.55 17.37
CA GLY A 86 -14.26 0.92 15.96
C GLY A 86 -12.80 0.78 15.51
N SER A 87 -11.85 1.30 16.30
CA SER A 87 -10.42 1.17 16.01
C SER A 87 -9.96 -0.28 16.06
N MET A 88 -10.41 -1.03 17.06
CA MET A 88 -10.13 -2.46 17.21
C MET A 88 -10.61 -3.25 15.99
N LEU A 89 -11.86 -3.11 15.61
CA LEU A 89 -12.45 -3.84 14.47
C LEU A 89 -11.77 -3.48 13.14
N ARG A 90 -11.43 -2.23 12.94
CA ARG A 90 -10.72 -1.79 11.73
C ARG A 90 -9.41 -2.55 11.54
N PHE A 91 -8.54 -2.54 12.55
CA PHE A 91 -7.24 -3.21 12.44
C PHE A 91 -7.37 -4.73 12.45
N TYR A 92 -8.31 -5.27 13.23
CA TYR A 92 -8.60 -6.70 13.26
C TYR A 92 -8.99 -7.21 11.87
N LEU A 93 -9.91 -6.54 11.20
CA LEU A 93 -10.36 -6.92 9.86
C LEU A 93 -9.23 -6.79 8.81
N ILE A 94 -8.46 -5.70 8.84
CA ILE A 94 -7.36 -5.48 7.90
C ILE A 94 -6.27 -6.53 8.08
N LEU A 95 -5.82 -6.77 9.31
CA LEU A 95 -4.74 -7.71 9.62
C LEU A 95 -5.12 -9.16 9.24
N LEU A 96 -6.38 -9.56 9.37
CA LEU A 96 -6.87 -10.87 8.95
C LEU A 96 -7.13 -10.96 7.45
N ALA A 97 -7.62 -9.88 6.83
CA ALA A 97 -7.95 -9.89 5.40
C ALA A 97 -6.72 -9.97 4.50
N ILE A 98 -5.60 -9.36 4.88
CA ILE A 98 -4.39 -9.35 4.06
C ILE A 98 -3.86 -10.77 3.78
N PRO A 99 -3.63 -11.66 4.77
CA PRO A 99 -3.21 -13.03 4.51
C PRO A 99 -4.27 -13.84 3.74
N LEU A 100 -5.58 -13.61 3.99
CA LEU A 100 -6.65 -14.27 3.25
C LEU A 100 -6.67 -13.85 1.78
N ALA A 101 -6.43 -12.59 1.49
CA ALA A 101 -6.36 -12.09 0.12
C ALA A 101 -5.27 -12.80 -0.72
N GLN A 102 -4.19 -13.26 -0.10
CA GLN A 102 -3.16 -14.06 -0.78
C GLN A 102 -3.66 -15.44 -1.22
N CYS A 103 -4.69 -15.97 -0.57
CA CYS A 103 -5.27 -17.26 -0.90
C CYS A 103 -6.19 -17.20 -2.12
N VAL A 104 -6.67 -16.01 -2.47
CA VAL A 104 -7.60 -15.82 -3.59
C VAL A 104 -6.82 -15.86 -4.90
N ARG A 105 -7.09 -16.91 -5.69
CA ARG A 105 -6.57 -17.06 -7.05
C ARG A 105 -7.74 -17.18 -7.98
N GLU A 106 -8.01 -16.11 -8.65
CA GLU A 106 -9.03 -16.09 -9.68
C GLU A 106 -8.41 -16.49 -11.02
N PRO A 107 -8.90 -17.58 -11.65
CA PRO A 107 -8.39 -18.02 -12.96
C PRO A 107 -8.63 -16.98 -14.05
N ASN A 108 -9.66 -16.14 -13.90
CA ASN A 108 -10.13 -15.17 -14.89
C ASN A 108 -10.14 -13.74 -14.35
N PHE A 109 -9.10 -13.31 -13.65
CA PHE A 109 -8.92 -11.93 -13.15
C PHE A 109 -8.72 -10.92 -14.30
N HIS A 110 -9.45 -11.12 -15.39
CA HIS A 110 -9.32 -10.30 -16.61
C HIS A 110 -10.26 -9.11 -16.59
N ALA A 111 -11.50 -9.31 -16.24
CA ALA A 111 -12.51 -8.24 -16.16
C ALA A 111 -12.17 -7.26 -15.05
N GLU A 112 -11.81 -7.76 -13.87
CA GLU A 112 -11.36 -6.98 -12.72
C GLU A 112 -10.13 -6.14 -13.05
N TRP A 113 -9.20 -6.70 -13.84
CA TRP A 113 -7.99 -6.00 -14.28
C TRP A 113 -8.30 -4.88 -15.28
N ILE A 114 -9.23 -5.10 -16.22
CA ILE A 114 -9.66 -4.08 -17.18
C ILE A 114 -10.34 -2.92 -16.46
N VAL A 115 -11.30 -3.22 -15.58
CA VAL A 115 -12.01 -2.20 -14.78
C VAL A 115 -11.02 -1.38 -13.96
N LEU A 116 -10.09 -2.05 -13.29
CA LEU A 116 -9.04 -1.39 -12.53
C LEU A 116 -8.20 -0.46 -13.40
N LYS A 117 -7.79 -0.91 -14.60
CA LYS A 117 -7.05 -0.06 -15.55
C LYS A 117 -7.81 1.20 -15.91
N ILE A 118 -9.09 1.09 -16.20
CA ILE A 118 -9.94 2.24 -16.53
C ILE A 118 -10.00 3.22 -15.37
N LEU A 119 -10.32 2.74 -14.16
CA LEU A 119 -10.40 3.58 -12.97
C LEU A 119 -9.06 4.23 -12.64
N ALA A 120 -7.96 3.49 -12.78
CA ALA A 120 -6.62 3.99 -12.54
C ALA A 120 -6.21 5.07 -13.56
N VAL A 121 -6.59 4.94 -14.83
CA VAL A 121 -6.34 5.97 -15.86
C VAL A 121 -7.12 7.24 -15.53
N VAL A 122 -8.40 7.12 -15.17
CA VAL A 122 -9.21 8.29 -14.76
C VAL A 122 -8.57 8.99 -13.56
N LYS A 123 -8.20 8.23 -12.52
CA LYS A 123 -7.53 8.79 -11.35
C LYS A 123 -6.17 9.40 -11.67
N ALA A 124 -5.37 8.74 -12.50
CA ALA A 124 -4.08 9.26 -12.96
C ALA A 124 -4.25 10.59 -13.71
N SER A 125 -5.24 10.67 -14.59
CA SER A 125 -5.56 11.90 -15.32
C SER A 125 -5.91 13.05 -14.37
N THR A 126 -6.72 12.81 -13.35
CA THR A 126 -7.05 13.85 -12.36
C THR A 126 -5.82 14.33 -11.58
N VAL A 127 -4.94 13.41 -11.17
CA VAL A 127 -3.68 13.75 -10.48
C VAL A 127 -2.76 14.58 -11.37
N LEU A 128 -2.57 14.14 -12.62
CA LEU A 128 -1.67 14.81 -13.56
C LEU A 128 -2.21 16.17 -14.01
N LEU A 129 -3.51 16.29 -14.27
CA LEU A 129 -4.13 17.57 -14.61
C LEU A 129 -3.99 18.57 -13.44
N THR A 130 -4.25 18.11 -12.21
CA THR A 130 -4.00 18.96 -11.02
C THR A 130 -2.54 19.36 -10.91
N TRP A 131 -1.61 18.40 -11.14
CA TRP A 131 -0.19 18.67 -11.11
C TRP A 131 0.24 19.71 -12.15
N ILE A 132 -0.25 19.61 -13.40
CA ILE A 132 0.03 20.52 -14.50
C ILE A 132 -0.55 21.92 -14.18
N ASP A 133 -1.78 21.99 -13.71
CA ASP A 133 -2.42 23.26 -13.38
C ASP A 133 -1.68 24.01 -12.26
N VAL A 134 -1.33 23.29 -11.19
CA VAL A 134 -0.52 23.85 -10.10
C VAL A 134 0.87 24.26 -10.57
N PHE A 135 1.49 23.50 -11.48
CA PHE A 135 2.81 23.79 -12.03
C PHE A 135 2.79 25.06 -12.88
N ILE A 136 1.79 25.23 -13.73
CA ILE A 136 1.67 26.39 -14.62
C ILE A 136 1.32 27.66 -13.81
N LYS A 137 0.34 27.57 -12.92
CA LYS A 137 -0.14 28.71 -12.14
C LYS A 137 0.76 29.07 -10.97
N GLN A 138 1.60 28.13 -10.52
CA GLN A 138 2.38 28.24 -9.27
C GLN A 138 1.50 28.57 -8.04
N ASP A 139 0.20 28.36 -8.15
CA ASP A 139 -0.78 28.50 -7.07
C ASP A 139 -1.33 27.12 -6.69
N TYR A 140 -1.14 26.77 -5.43
CA TYR A 140 -1.61 25.51 -4.87
C TYR A 140 -2.59 25.70 -3.69
N GLN A 141 -2.81 26.92 -3.25
CA GLN A 141 -3.52 27.19 -2.00
C GLN A 141 -4.97 26.71 -2.05
N SER A 142 -5.69 26.97 -3.15
CA SER A 142 -7.07 26.53 -3.34
C SER A 142 -7.17 25.00 -3.30
N TYR A 143 -6.26 24.30 -3.98
CA TYR A 143 -6.20 22.85 -3.98
C TYR A 143 -5.82 22.27 -2.61
N ARG A 144 -4.91 22.94 -1.91
CA ARG A 144 -4.49 22.52 -0.57
C ARG A 144 -5.61 22.67 0.45
N MET A 145 -6.33 23.82 0.41
CA MET A 145 -7.49 24.05 1.27
C MET A 145 -8.57 23.00 1.03
N TRP A 146 -8.89 22.73 -0.23
CA TRP A 146 -9.81 21.64 -0.57
C TRP A 146 -9.32 20.27 -0.05
N ALA A 147 -8.10 19.91 -0.32
CA ALA A 147 -7.55 18.59 0.09
C ALA A 147 -7.55 18.42 1.61
N LYS A 148 -7.26 19.48 2.36
CA LYS A 148 -7.25 19.44 3.84
C LYS A 148 -8.66 19.46 4.42
N SER A 149 -9.57 20.30 3.91
CA SER A 149 -10.95 20.38 4.40
C SER A 149 -11.74 19.10 4.17
N THR A 150 -11.47 18.39 3.07
CA THR A 150 -12.10 17.11 2.76
C THR A 150 -11.36 15.90 3.36
N GLY A 151 -10.16 16.10 3.93
CA GLY A 151 -9.30 15.00 4.36
C GLY A 151 -8.75 14.17 3.20
N ALA A 152 -8.77 14.74 1.98
CA ALA A 152 -8.31 14.04 0.77
C ALA A 152 -6.79 13.81 0.73
N GLY A 153 -6.01 14.62 1.48
CA GLY A 153 -4.56 14.55 1.51
C GLY A 153 -3.90 15.93 1.63
N ASP A 154 -2.80 16.14 0.92
CA ASP A 154 -2.11 17.43 0.85
C ASP A 154 -1.62 17.72 -0.58
N ILE A 155 -1.75 18.97 -1.02
CA ILE A 155 -1.26 19.47 -2.30
C ILE A 155 -0.40 20.69 -2.00
N TYR A 156 0.85 20.67 -2.44
CA TYR A 156 1.81 21.75 -2.17
C TYR A 156 2.93 21.79 -3.20
N ILE A 157 3.66 22.91 -3.24
CA ILE A 157 4.87 23.05 -4.05
C ILE A 157 6.08 22.90 -3.15
N LEU A 158 7.04 22.09 -3.60
CA LEU A 158 8.32 21.94 -2.94
C LEU A 158 9.44 22.15 -3.97
N ASN A 159 10.29 23.15 -3.74
CA ASN A 159 11.35 23.55 -4.67
C ASN A 159 10.85 23.80 -6.11
N GLY A 160 9.71 24.49 -6.25
CA GLY A 160 9.10 24.79 -7.54
C GLY A 160 8.37 23.62 -8.21
N ILE A 161 8.32 22.45 -7.58
CA ILE A 161 7.69 21.26 -8.14
C ILE A 161 6.42 20.92 -7.33
N PRO A 162 5.26 20.82 -7.99
CA PRO A 162 4.03 20.39 -7.35
C PRO A 162 4.09 18.96 -6.83
N ARG A 163 3.39 18.72 -5.75
CA ARG A 163 3.15 17.41 -5.16
C ARG A 163 1.68 17.23 -4.88
N VAL A 164 1.09 16.21 -5.47
CA VAL A 164 -0.36 15.90 -5.39
C VAL A 164 -0.55 14.62 -4.59
N GLN A 165 -0.40 14.72 -3.27
CA GLN A 165 -0.50 13.59 -2.35
C GLN A 165 -1.95 13.42 -1.89
N ILE A 166 -2.78 12.81 -2.72
CA ILE A 166 -4.19 12.54 -2.40
C ILE A 166 -4.46 11.06 -2.22
N LEU A 167 -5.50 10.73 -1.44
CA LEU A 167 -5.92 9.35 -1.19
C LEU A 167 -6.11 8.57 -2.50
N GLY A 168 -5.74 7.29 -2.49
CA GLY A 168 -5.79 6.42 -3.66
C GLY A 168 -4.58 6.48 -4.59
N THR A 169 -3.58 7.37 -4.36
CA THR A 169 -2.37 7.42 -5.19
C THR A 169 -1.33 6.36 -4.81
N SER A 170 -1.41 5.79 -3.63
CA SER A 170 -0.47 4.78 -3.12
C SER A 170 -0.43 3.50 -3.95
N ILE A 171 -1.51 3.16 -4.65
CA ILE A 171 -1.60 1.94 -5.47
C ILE A 171 -0.82 2.04 -6.80
N PHE A 172 -0.50 3.25 -7.28
CA PHE A 172 0.11 3.43 -8.61
C PHE A 172 1.46 2.73 -8.77
N VAL A 173 2.27 2.68 -7.72
CA VAL A 173 3.53 1.92 -7.74
C VAL A 173 3.26 0.43 -7.93
N THR A 174 2.27 -0.13 -7.21
CA THR A 174 1.88 -1.54 -7.37
C THR A 174 1.33 -1.81 -8.77
N LEU A 175 0.50 -0.89 -9.32
CA LEU A 175 -0.05 -1.03 -10.68
C LEU A 175 1.05 -1.01 -11.75
N PHE A 176 2.03 -0.11 -11.62
CA PHE A 176 3.21 -0.10 -12.46
C PHE A 176 3.94 -1.43 -12.42
N ILE A 177 4.23 -1.93 -11.22
CA ILE A 177 4.96 -3.20 -11.01
C ILE A 177 4.18 -4.38 -11.61
N CYS A 178 2.88 -4.49 -11.33
CA CYS A 178 2.05 -5.58 -11.81
C CYS A 178 1.92 -5.56 -13.34
N GLU A 179 1.72 -4.39 -13.95
CA GLU A 179 1.67 -4.25 -15.41
C GLU A 179 2.99 -4.64 -16.05
N PHE A 180 4.12 -4.13 -15.53
CA PHE A 180 5.45 -4.47 -16.03
C PHE A 180 5.74 -5.98 -15.93
N MET A 181 5.36 -6.61 -14.82
CA MET A 181 5.58 -8.04 -14.60
C MET A 181 4.71 -8.91 -15.51
N LYS A 182 3.49 -8.46 -15.80
CA LYS A 182 2.55 -9.14 -16.69
C LYS A 182 3.00 -9.06 -18.14
N GLU A 183 3.30 -7.85 -18.61
CA GLU A 183 3.63 -7.57 -20.03
C GLU A 183 5.12 -7.79 -20.35
N ARG A 184 5.98 -7.91 -19.31
CA ARG A 184 7.45 -8.02 -19.40
C ARG A 184 8.13 -6.89 -20.17
N ARG A 185 7.45 -5.77 -20.30
CA ARG A 185 7.93 -4.54 -20.95
C ARG A 185 7.25 -3.32 -20.34
N LEU A 186 7.84 -2.16 -20.55
CA LEU A 186 7.21 -0.90 -20.17
C LEU A 186 6.11 -0.60 -21.21
N THR A 187 4.85 -0.69 -20.80
CA THR A 187 3.69 -0.28 -21.60
C THR A 187 3.39 1.20 -21.36
N PHE A 188 2.57 1.80 -22.23
CA PHE A 188 2.07 3.17 -22.02
C PHE A 188 1.33 3.28 -20.67
N TYR A 189 0.49 2.30 -20.34
CA TYR A 189 -0.21 2.25 -19.06
C TYR A 189 0.77 2.20 -17.88
N GLY A 190 1.76 1.32 -17.93
CA GLY A 190 2.79 1.21 -16.89
C GLY A 190 3.56 2.52 -16.71
N ALA A 191 3.96 3.16 -17.82
CA ALA A 191 4.62 4.46 -17.80
C ALA A 191 3.72 5.55 -17.17
N LEU A 192 2.43 5.58 -17.52
CA LEU A 192 1.46 6.51 -16.94
C LEU A 192 1.34 6.33 -15.43
N MET A 193 1.25 5.08 -14.94
CA MET A 193 1.21 4.80 -13.49
C MET A 193 2.47 5.25 -12.77
N ALA A 194 3.65 4.98 -13.36
CA ALA A 194 4.93 5.42 -12.79
C ALA A 194 5.04 6.97 -12.73
N VAL A 195 4.70 7.66 -13.81
CA VAL A 195 4.70 9.13 -13.87
C VAL A 195 3.72 9.72 -12.85
N THR A 196 2.54 9.14 -12.72
CA THR A 196 1.54 9.59 -11.74
C THR A 196 2.03 9.39 -10.30
N ALA A 197 2.68 8.25 -10.01
CA ALA A 197 3.29 8.01 -8.72
C ALA A 197 4.39 9.06 -8.39
N LEU A 198 5.18 9.45 -9.39
CA LEU A 198 6.19 10.51 -9.25
C LEU A 198 5.55 11.89 -9.06
N ALA A 199 4.47 12.21 -9.81
CA ALA A 199 3.72 13.46 -9.68
C ALA A 199 3.04 13.60 -8.30
N ALA A 200 2.63 12.49 -7.68
CA ALA A 200 2.20 12.49 -6.29
C ALA A 200 3.30 12.98 -5.33
N GLY A 201 4.57 12.85 -5.72
CA GLY A 201 5.70 13.47 -5.02
C GLY A 201 6.02 12.86 -3.66
N ASN A 202 5.54 11.64 -3.37
CA ASN A 202 5.92 10.92 -2.17
C ASN A 202 7.27 10.21 -2.41
N SER A 203 8.28 10.52 -1.58
CA SER A 203 9.61 9.92 -1.68
C SER A 203 9.61 8.39 -1.55
N ALA A 204 8.64 7.84 -0.84
CA ALA A 204 8.49 6.40 -0.72
C ALA A 204 8.10 5.73 -2.04
N TYR A 205 7.28 6.37 -2.88
CA TYR A 205 6.92 5.82 -4.20
C TYR A 205 8.13 5.73 -5.11
N VAL A 206 8.96 6.74 -5.03
CA VAL A 206 10.23 6.79 -5.72
C VAL A 206 11.15 5.66 -5.26
N LEU A 207 11.26 5.46 -3.94
CA LEU A 207 12.01 4.34 -3.36
C LEU A 207 11.43 2.98 -3.83
N GLY A 208 10.13 2.85 -3.91
CA GLY A 208 9.45 1.64 -4.41
C GLY A 208 9.79 1.33 -5.86
N ILE A 209 9.72 2.32 -6.75
CA ILE A 209 10.09 2.17 -8.16
C ILE A 209 11.57 1.79 -8.27
N PHE A 210 12.45 2.48 -7.53
CA PHE A 210 13.88 2.19 -7.51
C PHE A 210 14.18 0.77 -7.00
N ALA A 211 13.59 0.37 -5.87
CA ALA A 211 13.76 -0.97 -5.32
C ALA A 211 13.31 -2.05 -6.33
N PHE A 212 12.18 -1.84 -7.02
CA PHE A 212 11.73 -2.74 -8.07
C PHE A 212 12.75 -2.88 -9.20
N VAL A 213 13.27 -1.76 -9.71
CA VAL A 213 14.28 -1.76 -10.77
C VAL A 213 15.54 -2.50 -10.33
N VAL A 214 16.02 -2.24 -9.11
CA VAL A 214 17.19 -2.94 -8.55
C VAL A 214 16.95 -4.44 -8.41
N PHE A 215 15.83 -4.86 -7.88
CA PHE A 215 15.52 -6.28 -7.70
C PHE A 215 15.30 -7.01 -9.03
N TYR A 216 14.69 -6.35 -10.01
CA TYR A 216 14.40 -6.95 -11.30
C TYR A 216 15.65 -7.04 -12.20
N TYR A 217 16.40 -5.96 -12.31
CA TYR A 217 17.57 -5.89 -13.20
C TYR A 217 18.89 -6.23 -12.50
N GLY A 218 18.98 -6.14 -11.18
CA GLY A 218 20.21 -6.43 -10.43
C GLY A 218 20.79 -7.81 -10.73
N PRO A 219 20.02 -8.90 -10.74
CA PRO A 219 20.55 -10.23 -11.09
C PRO A 219 21.09 -10.32 -12.53
N VAL A 220 20.49 -9.58 -13.47
CA VAL A 220 20.95 -9.50 -14.86
C VAL A 220 22.26 -8.71 -14.91
N LEU A 221 22.32 -7.58 -14.25
CA LEU A 221 23.52 -6.74 -14.16
C LEU A 221 24.68 -7.51 -13.54
N LEU A 222 24.45 -8.24 -12.44
CA LEU A 222 25.46 -9.07 -11.80
C LEU A 222 26.01 -10.18 -12.74
N LYS A 223 25.12 -10.78 -13.55
CA LYS A 223 25.55 -11.76 -14.57
C LYS A 223 26.41 -11.10 -15.66
N TRP A 224 26.07 -9.88 -16.09
CA TRP A 224 26.85 -9.16 -17.07
C TRP A 224 28.23 -8.75 -16.51
N ILE A 225 28.27 -8.28 -15.27
CA ILE A 225 29.55 -7.96 -14.59
C ILE A 225 30.45 -9.19 -14.54
N LYS A 226 29.90 -10.35 -14.09
CA LYS A 226 30.69 -11.60 -14.03
C LYS A 226 31.20 -12.04 -15.41
N LYS A 227 30.45 -11.78 -16.47
CA LYS A 227 30.84 -12.12 -17.86
C LYS A 227 31.65 -11.04 -18.56
N LYS A 228 32.02 -9.95 -17.89
CA LYS A 228 32.70 -8.76 -18.47
C LYS A 228 32.04 -8.29 -19.77
N HIS A 229 30.71 -8.19 -19.77
CA HIS A 229 29.94 -7.87 -20.97
C HIS A 229 30.15 -6.44 -21.39
N TRP A 230 30.44 -6.17 -22.67
CA TRP A 230 30.75 -4.83 -23.19
C TRP A 230 29.63 -3.78 -22.95
N LYS A 231 28.35 -4.21 -22.87
CA LYS A 231 27.23 -3.33 -22.54
C LYS A 231 27.35 -2.63 -21.19
N LEU A 232 28.21 -3.13 -20.28
CA LEU A 232 28.45 -2.49 -18.98
C LEU A 232 29.06 -1.10 -19.13
N ILE A 233 29.83 -0.84 -20.21
CA ILE A 233 30.43 0.46 -20.50
C ILE A 233 29.36 1.55 -20.59
N PHE A 234 28.15 1.22 -21.05
CA PHE A 234 27.03 2.17 -21.18
C PHE A 234 26.09 2.11 -19.98
N VAL A 235 25.77 0.92 -19.49
CA VAL A 235 24.77 0.74 -18.41
C VAL A 235 25.27 1.29 -17.08
N ILE A 236 26.54 1.10 -16.75
CA ILE A 236 27.09 1.58 -15.47
C ILE A 236 27.08 3.11 -15.39
N PRO A 237 27.61 3.88 -16.37
CA PRO A 237 27.55 5.33 -16.32
C PRO A 237 26.12 5.88 -16.30
N ILE A 238 25.22 5.34 -17.12
CA ILE A 238 23.80 5.76 -17.11
C ILE A 238 23.16 5.49 -15.75
N SER A 239 23.42 4.32 -15.15
CA SER A 239 22.92 3.99 -13.83
C SER A 239 23.49 4.91 -12.74
N ILE A 240 24.77 5.25 -12.81
CA ILE A 240 25.41 6.18 -11.88
C ILE A 240 24.78 7.57 -12.03
N VAL A 241 24.65 8.09 -13.26
CA VAL A 241 24.02 9.39 -13.52
C VAL A 241 22.58 9.40 -12.98
N MET A 242 21.78 8.38 -13.27
CA MET A 242 20.40 8.24 -12.76
C MET A 242 20.38 8.24 -11.24
N VAL A 243 21.22 7.44 -10.58
CA VAL A 243 21.30 7.37 -9.12
C VAL A 243 21.78 8.70 -8.53
N THR A 244 22.74 9.36 -9.16
CA THR A 244 23.28 10.64 -8.69
C THR A 244 22.25 11.76 -8.84
N VAL A 245 21.64 11.91 -10.00
CA VAL A 245 20.59 12.92 -10.25
C VAL A 245 19.41 12.68 -9.31
N PHE A 246 18.98 11.44 -9.21
CA PHE A 246 17.86 11.04 -8.38
C PHE A 246 18.16 11.18 -6.88
N GLY A 247 19.36 10.76 -6.46
CA GLY A 247 19.85 10.91 -5.09
C GLY A 247 19.98 12.39 -4.71
N PHE A 248 20.59 13.20 -5.58
CA PHE A 248 20.72 14.64 -5.36
C PHE A 248 19.36 15.35 -5.24
N TYR A 249 18.42 15.02 -6.15
CA TYR A 249 17.06 15.55 -6.11
C TYR A 249 16.32 15.13 -4.83
N SER A 250 16.41 13.85 -4.46
CA SER A 250 15.82 13.34 -3.24
C SER A 250 16.42 13.97 -1.98
N LEU A 251 17.74 14.06 -1.89
CA LEU A 251 18.45 14.65 -0.75
C LEU A 251 18.15 16.16 -0.61
N ARG A 252 18.13 16.91 -1.71
CA ARG A 252 17.77 18.33 -1.68
C ARG A 252 16.32 18.54 -1.25
N SER A 253 15.41 17.70 -1.74
CA SER A 253 14.01 17.69 -1.33
C SER A 253 13.82 17.29 0.14
N MET A 254 14.66 16.38 0.63
CA MET A 254 14.63 15.93 2.03
C MET A 254 15.14 17.00 3.00
N LYS A 255 16.18 17.76 2.66
CA LYS A 255 16.74 18.78 3.57
C LYS A 255 15.73 19.87 3.96
N VAL A 256 14.93 20.37 3.03
CA VAL A 256 13.95 21.44 3.30
C VAL A 256 12.73 20.95 4.10
N LYS A 257 12.35 19.68 3.95
CA LYS A 257 11.21 19.06 4.67
C LYS A 257 11.66 18.30 5.93
N ALA A 258 12.95 17.99 6.03
CA ALA A 258 13.50 17.03 6.98
C ALA A 258 13.38 17.49 8.44
N GLU A 259 13.59 18.76 8.73
CA GLU A 259 13.63 19.22 10.11
C GLU A 259 12.30 19.02 10.82
N PHE A 260 11.21 19.53 10.24
CA PHE A 260 9.87 19.37 10.83
C PHE A 260 9.34 17.93 10.76
N SER A 261 9.45 17.29 9.60
CA SER A 261 8.94 15.92 9.42
C SER A 261 9.74 14.88 10.21
N ASN A 262 11.04 15.08 10.40
CA ASN A 262 11.86 14.20 11.21
C ASN A 262 11.61 14.42 12.72
N ALA A 263 11.39 15.67 13.16
CA ALA A 263 11.02 15.95 14.54
C ALA A 263 9.71 15.24 14.92
N VAL A 264 8.66 15.34 14.08
CA VAL A 264 7.39 14.61 14.27
C VAL A 264 7.61 13.09 14.31
N ARG A 265 8.47 12.54 13.43
CA ARG A 265 8.77 11.10 13.45
C ARG A 265 9.52 10.65 14.70
N VAL A 266 10.44 11.45 15.17
CA VAL A 266 11.15 11.16 16.43
C VAL A 266 10.17 11.13 17.61
N GLU A 267 9.24 12.09 17.69
CA GLU A 267 8.17 12.06 18.68
C GLU A 267 7.28 10.80 18.53
N GLN A 268 6.91 10.45 17.28
CA GLN A 268 6.14 9.22 17.03
C GLN A 268 6.89 7.97 17.49
N ILE A 269 8.20 7.91 17.27
CA ILE A 269 9.02 6.78 17.74
C ILE A 269 8.97 6.72 19.27
N GLN A 270 9.16 7.82 19.96
CA GLN A 270 9.13 7.86 21.42
C GLN A 270 7.79 7.37 21.97
N VAL A 271 6.69 7.98 21.54
CA VAL A 271 5.33 7.63 22.01
C VAL A 271 4.96 6.19 21.64
N LEU A 272 5.31 5.70 20.45
CA LEU A 272 4.94 4.36 19.99
C LEU A 272 5.82 3.24 20.57
N THR A 273 7.01 3.56 21.08
CA THR A 273 7.87 2.57 21.73
C THR A 273 7.61 2.43 23.23
N GLU A 274 6.81 3.33 23.81
CA GLU A 274 6.32 3.22 25.20
C GLU A 274 5.21 2.16 25.29
N THR A 275 5.59 0.90 25.10
CA THR A 275 4.67 -0.24 25.11
C THR A 275 5.39 -1.51 25.57
N ASN A 276 4.62 -2.55 25.91
CA ASN A 276 5.23 -3.87 26.10
C ASN A 276 5.77 -4.40 24.76
N PRO A 277 7.09 -4.62 24.62
CA PRO A 277 7.70 -4.96 23.34
C PRO A 277 7.25 -6.34 22.81
N ILE A 278 6.77 -7.22 23.67
CA ILE A 278 6.42 -8.60 23.31
C ILE A 278 4.99 -8.68 22.79
N ILE A 279 4.03 -8.16 23.55
CA ILE A 279 2.59 -8.29 23.27
C ILE A 279 1.90 -7.00 22.83
N GLY A 280 2.57 -5.85 22.98
CA GLY A 280 1.98 -4.54 22.70
C GLY A 280 1.04 -4.06 23.82
N SER A 281 0.35 -2.96 23.53
CA SER A 281 -0.63 -2.33 24.43
C SER A 281 -2.07 -2.83 24.21
N GLY A 282 -2.28 -3.66 23.20
CA GLY A 282 -3.58 -4.19 22.80
C GLY A 282 -4.09 -3.62 21.48
N LEU A 283 -4.75 -4.46 20.69
CA LEU A 283 -5.26 -4.09 19.38
C LEU A 283 -6.35 -3.03 19.48
N GLY A 284 -6.18 -1.92 18.81
CA GLY A 284 -7.10 -0.77 18.86
C GLY A 284 -6.79 0.17 20.03
N HIS A 285 -5.66 -0.01 20.73
CA HIS A 285 -5.24 0.87 21.81
C HIS A 285 -5.16 2.33 21.35
N ASN A 286 -5.77 3.22 22.13
CA ASN A 286 -5.70 4.65 21.89
C ASN A 286 -4.37 5.19 22.38
N VAL A 287 -3.50 5.51 21.45
CA VAL A 287 -2.23 6.16 21.78
C VAL A 287 -2.52 7.61 22.16
N SER A 288 -2.24 7.96 23.41
CA SER A 288 -2.35 9.33 23.92
C SER A 288 -0.97 9.82 24.34
N GLY A 289 -0.72 11.08 24.14
CA GLY A 289 0.54 11.72 24.54
C GLY A 289 0.72 13.04 23.85
N GLY A 290 1.47 13.96 24.43
CA GLY A 290 1.78 15.27 23.88
C GLY A 290 3.24 15.36 23.48
N GLY A 291 3.51 15.64 22.21
CA GLY A 291 4.80 16.12 21.75
C GLY A 291 4.79 17.64 21.55
N VAL A 292 5.96 18.21 21.32
CA VAL A 292 6.10 19.64 20.99
C VAL A 292 5.46 19.94 19.65
N TRP A 293 5.44 18.96 18.72
CA TRP A 293 5.04 19.12 17.33
C TRP A 293 3.65 18.59 17.05
N ARG A 294 3.16 17.63 17.82
CA ARG A 294 1.84 17.03 17.64
C ARG A 294 1.27 16.51 18.97
N GLN A 295 -0.02 16.75 19.19
CA GLN A 295 -0.78 16.09 20.26
C GLN A 295 -1.47 14.84 19.69
N TYR A 296 -1.45 13.77 20.48
CA TYR A 296 -2.06 12.49 20.15
C TYR A 296 -3.19 12.23 21.15
N ASP A 297 -4.42 12.57 20.73
CA ASP A 297 -5.62 12.43 21.57
C ASP A 297 -6.44 11.21 21.11
N GLY A 298 -5.85 10.02 21.21
CA GLY A 298 -6.48 8.79 20.73
C GLY A 298 -6.49 8.66 19.19
N ASP A 299 -5.63 9.42 18.49
CA ASP A 299 -5.50 9.37 17.04
C ASP A 299 -4.97 8.01 16.60
N THR A 300 -5.58 7.47 15.56
CA THR A 300 -5.18 6.20 14.92
C THR A 300 -4.33 6.42 13.67
N TYR A 301 -4.03 7.67 13.34
CA TYR A 301 -3.24 8.02 12.18
C TYR A 301 -1.80 8.38 12.55
N PHE A 302 -0.90 7.44 12.32
CA PHE A 302 0.54 7.63 12.45
C PHE A 302 1.20 7.47 11.07
N GLU A 303 2.20 8.29 10.77
CA GLU A 303 3.00 8.09 9.56
C GLU A 303 3.79 6.79 9.64
N LEU A 304 4.31 6.44 10.83
CA LEU A 304 5.05 5.23 11.11
C LEU A 304 4.13 4.06 11.44
N GLN A 305 3.28 3.66 10.49
CA GLN A 305 2.25 2.64 10.75
C GLN A 305 2.78 1.28 11.18
N THR A 306 3.93 0.86 10.70
CA THR A 306 4.54 -0.40 11.16
C THR A 306 4.86 -0.33 12.65
N LEU A 307 5.37 0.81 13.13
CA LEU A 307 5.64 1.01 14.54
C LEU A 307 4.34 1.17 15.35
N TYR A 308 3.31 1.80 14.76
CA TYR A 308 2.00 1.87 15.38
C TYR A 308 1.38 0.49 15.58
N ILE A 309 1.46 -0.39 14.59
CA ILE A 309 0.98 -1.78 14.74
C ILE A 309 1.86 -2.56 15.72
N TYR A 310 3.17 -2.32 15.74
CA TYR A 310 4.04 -2.87 16.79
C TYR A 310 3.60 -2.44 18.19
N ASN A 311 3.26 -1.15 18.38
CA ASN A 311 2.70 -0.66 19.64
C ASN A 311 1.42 -1.42 20.04
N GLN A 312 0.58 -1.75 19.05
CA GLN A 312 -0.71 -2.43 19.28
C GLN A 312 -0.55 -3.91 19.65
N ILE A 313 0.25 -4.67 18.89
CA ILE A 313 0.30 -6.13 18.96
C ILE A 313 1.69 -6.70 19.26
N GLY A 314 2.67 -5.85 19.58
CA GLY A 314 4.03 -6.26 19.90
C GLY A 314 4.75 -7.02 18.80
N ILE A 315 5.93 -7.52 19.13
CA ILE A 315 6.77 -8.27 18.17
C ILE A 315 6.17 -9.63 17.80
N ILE A 316 5.43 -10.28 18.71
CA ILE A 316 4.79 -11.57 18.44
C ILE A 316 3.71 -11.39 17.36
N GLY A 317 2.81 -10.44 17.54
CA GLY A 317 1.74 -10.19 16.56
C GLY A 317 2.28 -9.71 15.22
N LEU A 318 3.19 -8.73 15.23
CA LEU A 318 3.80 -8.18 14.02
C LEU A 318 4.65 -9.25 13.28
N GLY A 319 5.45 -10.02 13.99
CA GLY A 319 6.24 -11.11 13.43
C GLY A 319 5.35 -12.20 12.80
N THR A 320 4.29 -12.59 13.50
CA THR A 320 3.30 -13.55 12.98
C THR A 320 2.63 -13.04 11.70
N PHE A 321 2.25 -11.76 11.66
CA PHE A 321 1.69 -11.12 10.48
C PHE A 321 2.65 -11.22 9.28
N TYR A 322 3.92 -10.83 9.45
CA TYR A 322 4.91 -10.92 8.37
C TYR A 322 5.22 -12.36 7.97
N LEU A 323 5.24 -13.30 8.91
CA LEU A 323 5.38 -14.72 8.57
C LEU A 323 4.20 -15.19 7.70
N LEU A 324 2.97 -14.87 8.09
CA LEU A 324 1.76 -15.22 7.33
C LEU A 324 1.77 -14.64 5.91
N THR A 325 2.29 -13.45 5.72
CA THR A 325 2.25 -12.75 4.43
C THR A 325 3.47 -13.02 3.53
N LEU A 326 4.65 -13.25 4.07
CA LEU A 326 5.88 -13.49 3.29
C LEU A 326 6.05 -14.95 2.88
N ILE A 327 5.80 -15.89 3.80
CA ILE A 327 6.12 -17.29 3.57
C ILE A 327 5.31 -17.92 2.42
N PRO A 328 4.00 -17.60 2.19
CA PRO A 328 3.29 -18.15 1.04
C PRO A 328 3.96 -17.85 -0.30
N TYR A 329 4.54 -16.67 -0.46
CA TYR A 329 5.29 -16.33 -1.67
C TYR A 329 6.68 -16.99 -1.72
N ALA A 330 7.36 -17.12 -0.57
CA ALA A 330 8.68 -17.72 -0.49
C ALA A 330 8.63 -19.23 -0.80
N ARG A 331 7.68 -19.97 -0.19
CA ARG A 331 7.55 -21.44 -0.35
C ARG A 331 7.10 -21.87 -1.74
N GLN A 332 6.26 -21.09 -2.40
CA GLN A 332 5.77 -21.46 -3.73
C GLN A 332 6.84 -21.32 -4.83
N LYS A 333 8.10 -21.05 -4.47
CA LYS A 333 9.21 -20.75 -5.40
C LYS A 333 8.86 -19.60 -6.38
N LYS A 334 7.88 -18.79 -6.04
CA LYS A 334 7.41 -17.64 -6.86
C LYS A 334 8.24 -16.40 -6.54
N ARG A 335 9.54 -16.50 -6.87
CA ARG A 335 10.50 -15.41 -6.62
C ARG A 335 10.01 -14.04 -7.10
N LYS A 336 9.28 -14.01 -8.21
CA LYS A 336 8.76 -12.75 -8.77
C LYS A 336 7.68 -12.13 -7.88
N LYS A 337 6.72 -12.93 -7.39
CA LYS A 337 5.68 -12.44 -6.46
C LYS A 337 6.29 -11.97 -5.15
N LEU A 338 7.23 -12.75 -4.61
CA LEU A 338 7.97 -12.36 -3.40
C LEU A 338 8.71 -11.04 -3.62
N MET A 339 9.40 -10.87 -4.75
CA MET A 339 10.09 -9.64 -5.10
C MET A 339 9.13 -8.45 -5.16
N CYS A 340 8.00 -8.58 -5.86
CA CYS A 340 6.99 -7.53 -5.95
C CYS A 340 6.41 -7.18 -4.58
N TYR A 341 6.16 -8.19 -3.74
CA TYR A 341 5.63 -8.00 -2.40
C TYR A 341 6.65 -7.34 -1.46
N ILE A 342 7.92 -7.74 -1.51
CA ILE A 342 8.99 -7.07 -0.75
C ILE A 342 9.10 -5.60 -1.20
N THR A 343 9.03 -5.35 -2.51
CA THR A 343 9.02 -3.97 -3.03
C THR A 343 7.85 -3.16 -2.47
N TYR A 344 6.65 -3.77 -2.40
CA TYR A 344 5.49 -3.15 -1.77
C TYR A 344 5.77 -2.80 -0.31
N LEU A 345 6.29 -3.73 0.47
CA LEU A 345 6.62 -3.50 1.88
C LEU A 345 7.66 -2.39 2.07
N ILE A 346 8.67 -2.30 1.20
CA ILE A 346 9.71 -1.27 1.28
C ILE A 346 9.10 0.14 1.17
N TYR A 347 8.24 0.39 0.20
CA TYR A 347 7.70 1.74 0.04
C TYR A 347 6.55 2.07 0.99
N THR A 348 5.93 1.07 1.59
CA THR A 348 4.82 1.26 2.53
C THR A 348 5.23 1.23 3.99
N PHE A 349 6.44 0.75 4.31
CA PHE A 349 6.91 0.54 5.68
C PHE A 349 6.80 1.77 6.58
N PHE A 350 7.15 2.94 6.04
CA PHE A 350 7.10 4.23 6.74
C PHE A 350 5.85 5.05 6.39
N ASN A 351 4.84 4.43 5.80
CA ASN A 351 3.63 5.10 5.36
C ASN A 351 2.39 4.33 5.82
N PRO A 352 1.24 4.99 5.93
CA PRO A 352 0.01 4.34 6.41
C PRO A 352 -0.52 3.21 5.51
N TYR A 353 0.03 3.03 4.33
CA TYR A 353 -0.44 2.08 3.32
C TYR A 353 -0.07 0.62 3.61
N CYS A 354 0.73 0.35 4.66
CA CYS A 354 1.11 -1.00 5.05
C CYS A 354 -0.03 -1.74 5.78
N PHE A 355 -0.90 -1.00 6.48
CA PHE A 355 -1.97 -1.58 7.29
C PHE A 355 -3.31 -0.90 7.01
N ASP A 356 -3.62 -0.76 5.72
CA ASP A 356 -4.91 -0.27 5.24
C ASP A 356 -5.41 -1.12 4.04
N SER A 357 -6.52 -0.71 3.45
CA SER A 357 -7.11 -1.38 2.27
C SER A 357 -6.17 -1.44 1.07
N THR A 358 -5.20 -0.51 0.94
CA THR A 358 -4.18 -0.53 -0.12
C THR A 358 -3.41 -1.84 -0.12
N HIS A 359 -3.07 -2.36 1.07
CA HIS A 359 -2.33 -3.61 1.19
C HIS A 359 -3.14 -4.81 0.69
N ILE A 360 -4.43 -4.87 1.00
CA ILE A 360 -5.31 -5.95 0.52
C ILE A 360 -5.37 -5.92 -1.02
N PHE A 361 -5.57 -4.75 -1.61
CA PHE A 361 -5.56 -4.60 -3.07
C PHE A 361 -4.21 -4.95 -3.68
N ALA A 362 -3.10 -4.50 -3.08
CA ALA A 362 -1.75 -4.83 -3.57
C ALA A 362 -1.49 -6.34 -3.56
N VAL A 363 -1.90 -7.03 -2.49
CA VAL A 363 -1.76 -8.49 -2.37
C VAL A 363 -2.61 -9.21 -3.42
N LEU A 364 -3.87 -8.81 -3.62
CA LEU A 364 -4.74 -9.38 -4.66
C LEU A 364 -4.13 -9.19 -6.05
N LEU A 365 -3.62 -8.00 -6.35
CA LEU A 365 -2.98 -7.70 -7.64
C LEU A 365 -1.70 -8.52 -7.85
N ILE A 366 -0.80 -8.55 -6.88
CA ILE A 366 0.44 -9.33 -6.95
C ILE A 366 0.13 -10.83 -7.11
N THR A 367 -0.90 -11.32 -6.40
CA THR A 367 -1.26 -12.75 -6.45
C THR A 367 -1.84 -13.15 -7.81
N ASN A 368 -2.61 -12.29 -8.45
CA ASN A 368 -3.35 -12.61 -9.67
C ASN A 368 -2.69 -12.10 -10.96
N CYS A 369 -1.92 -11.00 -10.93
CA CYS A 369 -1.30 -10.43 -12.12
C CYS A 369 0.17 -10.81 -12.33
N VAL A 370 0.88 -11.25 -11.29
CA VAL A 370 2.30 -11.63 -11.40
C VAL A 370 2.42 -13.15 -11.52
N GLU A 371 3.03 -13.63 -12.61
CA GLU A 371 3.33 -15.04 -12.86
C GLU A 371 4.70 -15.49 -12.32
#